data_313daa8a75214ad59186d76e2e07ed58
#
_entry.id   313daa8a75214ad59186d76e2e07ed58
#
_cell.length_a   1.000
_cell.length_b   1.000
_cell.length_c   1.000
_cell.angle_alpha   90.00
_cell.angle_beta   90.00
_cell.angle_gamma   90.00
#
_symmetry.space_group_name_H-M   'P 1'
#
loop_
_entity.id
_entity.type
_entity.pdbx_description
1 polymer ?
#
loop_
_entity_poly.entity_id
_entity_poly.type
_entity_poly.pdbx_seq_one_letter_code
_entity_poly.pdbx_strand_id
1 'polypeptide(L)'
;MPTFKNYNEFEKFFNSKLQKAMELTRDEVFEVVSSKVSDYYNEDVFATPPTDVPDYYERTGTLMESLSGGHVIKQGNAYSFTVGFDDDYLEFRYSGGFTTRRYGSKYNAITGEQVLQAFNTGTHGYTVQGSHDYWDEALDEINSRGGLDGILKRNLIKLGVPIK
;
A
#
# COMPACT_ATOMS: atom_id res chain seq x y z
N MET A 1 22.07 -27.81 10.39
CA MET A 1 21.18 -27.89 9.21
C MET A 1 20.12 -28.94 9.50
N PRO A 2 18.85 -28.69 9.17
CA PRO A 2 17.83 -29.72 9.30
C PRO A 2 18.16 -30.89 8.39
N THR A 3 17.99 -32.12 8.90
CA THR A 3 18.20 -33.37 8.16
C THR A 3 16.84 -34.00 7.92
N PHE A 4 16.53 -34.33 6.69
CA PHE A 4 15.23 -34.88 6.29
C PHE A 4 15.39 -36.37 5.93
N LYS A 5 14.48 -37.22 6.38
CA LYS A 5 14.50 -38.65 6.09
C LYS A 5 13.96 -38.98 4.70
N ASN A 6 13.09 -38.09 4.15
CA ASN A 6 12.47 -38.26 2.84
C ASN A 6 12.00 -36.92 2.28
N TYR A 7 11.60 -36.93 1.00
CA TYR A 7 11.13 -35.76 0.28
C TYR A 7 9.89 -35.12 0.93
N ASN A 8 8.96 -35.92 1.43
CA ASN A 8 7.73 -35.41 2.04
C ASN A 8 8.01 -34.60 3.32
N GLU A 9 8.99 -35.03 4.12
CA GLU A 9 9.40 -34.25 5.30
C GLU A 9 10.04 -32.90 4.89
N PHE A 10 10.89 -32.92 3.88
CA PHE A 10 11.46 -31.72 3.31
C PHE A 10 10.37 -30.78 2.76
N GLU A 11 9.44 -31.31 1.98
CA GLU A 11 8.36 -30.53 1.37
C GLU A 11 7.47 -29.86 2.43
N LYS A 12 7.06 -30.58 3.47
CA LYS A 12 6.30 -30.03 4.58
C LYS A 12 7.06 -28.91 5.31
N PHE A 13 8.33 -29.16 5.60
CA PHE A 13 9.19 -28.17 6.22
C PHE A 13 9.30 -26.92 5.34
N PHE A 14 9.64 -27.09 4.07
CA PHE A 14 9.83 -25.99 3.12
C PHE A 14 8.54 -25.19 2.95
N ASN A 15 7.40 -25.83 2.71
CA ASN A 15 6.13 -25.14 2.55
C ASN A 15 5.73 -24.34 3.80
N SER A 16 5.96 -24.87 4.99
CA SER A 16 5.70 -24.15 6.24
C SER A 16 6.60 -22.90 6.35
N LYS A 17 7.87 -23.00 5.97
CA LYS A 17 8.80 -21.87 5.99
C LYS A 17 8.52 -20.87 4.88
N LEU A 18 8.13 -21.35 3.70
CA LEU A 18 7.78 -20.50 2.57
C LEU A 18 6.55 -19.64 2.88
N GLN A 19 5.50 -20.22 3.46
CA GLN A 19 4.34 -19.43 3.88
C GLN A 19 4.75 -18.32 4.85
N LYS A 20 5.53 -18.68 5.89
CA LYS A 20 6.00 -17.69 6.87
C LYS A 20 6.92 -16.63 6.25
N ALA A 21 7.78 -17.02 5.32
CA ALA A 21 8.64 -16.08 4.60
C ALA A 21 7.82 -15.11 3.72
N MET A 22 6.74 -15.60 3.09
CA MET A 22 5.81 -14.76 2.32
C MET A 22 5.08 -13.75 3.20
N GLU A 23 4.65 -14.15 4.41
CA GLU A 23 4.06 -13.24 5.40
C GLU A 23 5.06 -12.14 5.80
N LEU A 24 6.30 -12.49 6.12
CA LEU A 24 7.34 -11.53 6.44
C LEU A 24 7.70 -10.61 5.26
N THR A 25 7.67 -11.15 4.05
CA THR A 25 7.92 -10.36 2.83
C THR A 25 6.78 -9.37 2.58
N ARG A 26 5.53 -9.80 2.74
CA ARG A 26 4.36 -8.91 2.70
C ARG A 26 4.48 -7.78 3.71
N ASP A 27 4.83 -8.10 4.96
CA ASP A 27 4.95 -7.11 6.03
C ASP A 27 6.04 -6.08 5.70
N GLU A 28 7.21 -6.52 5.19
CA GLU A 28 8.29 -5.62 4.78
C GLU A 28 7.88 -4.74 3.59
N VAL A 29 7.16 -5.28 2.61
CA VAL A 29 6.61 -4.50 1.48
C VAL A 29 5.57 -3.49 1.96
N PHE A 30 4.67 -3.91 2.84
CA PHE A 30 3.67 -3.02 3.43
C PHE A 30 4.31 -1.87 4.21
N GLU A 31 5.34 -2.13 5.00
CA GLU A 31 6.08 -1.10 5.73
C GLU A 31 6.70 -0.06 4.78
N VAL A 32 7.31 -0.50 3.67
CA VAL A 32 7.89 0.40 2.67
C VAL A 32 6.81 1.28 2.05
N VAL A 33 5.73 0.69 1.55
CA VAL A 33 4.63 1.44 0.92
C VAL A 33 3.99 2.40 1.93
N SER A 34 3.70 1.92 3.13
CA SER A 34 3.09 2.73 4.20
C SER A 34 3.97 3.92 4.59
N SER A 35 5.30 3.72 4.65
CA SER A 35 6.24 4.81 4.92
C SER A 35 6.18 5.88 3.84
N LYS A 36 6.22 5.49 2.56
CA LYS A 36 6.16 6.46 1.45
C LYS A 36 4.84 7.22 1.41
N VAL A 37 3.73 6.53 1.57
CA VAL A 37 2.42 7.19 1.67
C VAL A 37 2.37 8.15 2.86
N SER A 38 2.93 7.76 4.01
CA SER A 38 2.98 8.59 5.20
C SER A 38 3.84 9.82 5.02
N ASP A 39 4.97 9.71 4.32
CA ASP A 39 5.85 10.84 4.04
C ASP A 39 5.08 11.92 3.26
N TYR A 40 4.39 11.54 2.17
CA TYR A 40 3.56 12.47 1.41
C TYR A 40 2.33 12.96 2.18
N TYR A 41 1.71 12.09 2.99
CA TYR A 41 0.56 12.46 3.80
C TYR A 41 0.88 13.48 4.87
N ASN A 42 2.10 13.45 5.42
CA ASN A 42 2.56 14.33 6.49
C ASN A 42 3.33 15.56 5.97
N GLU A 43 3.67 15.63 4.69
CA GLU A 43 4.26 16.83 4.12
C GLU A 43 3.40 18.06 4.39
N ASP A 44 4.03 19.21 4.62
CA ASP A 44 3.39 20.48 4.96
C ASP A 44 2.30 20.92 3.97
N VAL A 45 2.41 20.46 2.74
CA VAL A 45 1.43 20.59 1.67
C VAL A 45 0.01 20.21 2.11
N PHE A 46 -0.09 19.20 2.96
CA PHE A 46 -1.35 18.77 3.55
C PHE A 46 -1.56 19.31 4.97
N ALA A 47 -0.49 19.79 5.60
CA ALA A 47 -0.53 20.23 6.98
C ALA A 47 -1.17 21.61 7.16
N THR A 48 -1.07 22.47 6.13
CA THR A 48 -1.59 23.84 6.22
C THR A 48 -2.74 24.01 5.23
N PRO A 49 -4.00 23.97 5.67
CA PRO A 49 -5.09 24.39 4.81
C PRO A 49 -4.83 25.83 4.38
N PRO A 50 -5.10 26.22 3.10
CA PRO A 50 -5.02 27.59 2.68
C PRO A 50 -5.88 28.46 3.61
N THR A 51 -5.34 29.56 4.07
CA THR A 51 -5.97 30.46 5.05
C THR A 51 -7.33 31.04 4.60
N ASP A 52 -7.65 30.90 3.34
CA ASP A 52 -8.82 31.45 2.65
C ASP A 52 -9.87 30.42 2.28
N VAL A 53 -9.65 29.14 2.59
CA VAL A 53 -10.65 28.10 2.40
C VAL A 53 -11.37 27.92 3.72
N PRO A 54 -12.69 28.14 3.75
CA PRO A 54 -13.48 27.90 4.97
C PRO A 54 -13.28 26.44 5.42
N ASP A 55 -13.41 26.18 6.71
CA ASP A 55 -13.21 24.97 7.52
C ASP A 55 -13.76 23.62 6.98
N TYR A 56 -13.71 23.38 5.67
CA TYR A 56 -14.36 22.21 5.02
C TYR A 56 -13.44 21.03 4.76
N TYR A 57 -12.13 21.18 4.96
CA TYR A 57 -11.21 20.07 4.75
C TYR A 57 -10.65 19.58 6.06
N GLU A 58 -11.33 18.64 6.66
CA GLU A 58 -10.82 17.87 7.78
C GLU A 58 -10.18 16.59 7.26
N ARG A 59 -8.92 16.35 7.61
CA ARG A 59 -8.24 15.09 7.30
C ARG A 59 -8.83 13.99 8.14
N THR A 60 -9.46 13.05 7.48
CA THR A 60 -10.09 11.90 8.15
C THR A 60 -9.12 10.77 8.47
N GLY A 61 -7.92 10.76 7.89
CA GLY A 61 -7.00 9.62 7.99
C GLY A 61 -7.37 8.45 7.07
N THR A 62 -8.50 8.53 6.41
CA THR A 62 -9.09 7.45 5.61
C THR A 62 -8.12 6.88 4.57
N LEU A 63 -7.29 7.72 3.93
CA LEU A 63 -6.30 7.25 2.97
C LEU A 63 -5.29 6.29 3.60
N MET A 64 -4.77 6.63 4.77
CA MET A 64 -3.82 5.75 5.48
C MET A 64 -4.49 4.48 6.01
N GLU A 65 -5.74 4.59 6.46
CA GLU A 65 -6.52 3.47 6.97
C GLU A 65 -6.94 2.50 5.86
N SER A 66 -7.10 2.98 4.61
CA SER A 66 -7.43 2.14 3.46
C SER A 66 -6.25 1.32 2.93
N LEU A 67 -5.01 1.69 3.29
CA LEU A 67 -3.83 0.92 2.90
C LEU A 67 -3.76 -0.37 3.70
N SER A 68 -3.71 -1.50 3.01
CA SER A 68 -3.64 -2.81 3.62
C SER A 68 -2.58 -3.71 3.00
N GLY A 69 -1.96 -4.55 3.83
CA GLY A 69 -1.25 -5.74 3.38
C GLY A 69 -2.20 -6.92 3.43
N GLY A 70 -2.71 -7.36 2.29
CA GLY A 70 -3.65 -8.47 2.22
C GLY A 70 -3.08 -9.78 2.79
N HIS A 71 -3.94 -10.78 2.95
CA HIS A 71 -3.51 -12.10 3.41
C HIS A 71 -2.64 -12.81 2.37
N VAL A 72 -1.68 -13.60 2.85
CA VAL A 72 -0.94 -14.53 1.98
C VAL A 72 -1.88 -15.67 1.62
N ILE A 73 -2.15 -15.82 0.33
CA ILE A 73 -3.05 -16.83 -0.22
C ILE A 73 -2.21 -17.92 -0.87
N LYS A 74 -2.53 -19.17 -0.56
CA LYS A 74 -1.97 -20.34 -1.23
C LYS A 74 -2.94 -20.87 -2.26
N GLN A 75 -2.53 -20.91 -3.52
CA GLN A 75 -3.28 -21.52 -4.62
C GLN A 75 -2.43 -22.62 -5.27
N GLY A 76 -2.73 -23.87 -4.99
CA GLY A 76 -1.91 -24.99 -5.42
C GLY A 76 -0.50 -24.91 -4.84
N ASN A 77 0.49 -24.76 -5.72
CA ASN A 77 1.90 -24.64 -5.35
C ASN A 77 2.41 -23.18 -5.36
N ALA A 78 1.53 -22.22 -5.61
CA ALA A 78 1.88 -20.79 -5.62
C ALA A 78 1.38 -20.09 -4.34
N TYR A 79 2.15 -19.09 -3.91
CA TYR A 79 1.78 -18.16 -2.86
C TYR A 79 1.73 -16.75 -3.44
N SER A 80 0.72 -16.00 -3.07
CA SER A 80 0.57 -14.59 -3.46
C SER A 80 0.07 -13.75 -2.31
N PHE A 81 0.36 -12.45 -2.36
CA PHE A 81 -0.24 -11.43 -1.51
C PHE A 81 -0.40 -10.15 -2.31
N THR A 82 -1.23 -9.26 -1.82
CA THR A 82 -1.42 -7.92 -2.37
C THR A 82 -1.18 -6.89 -1.28
N VAL A 83 -0.46 -5.82 -1.62
CA VAL A 83 -0.38 -4.60 -0.81
C VAL A 83 -1.00 -3.49 -1.63
N GLY A 84 -1.96 -2.79 -1.08
CA GLY A 84 -2.69 -1.75 -1.83
C GLY A 84 -3.76 -1.08 -0.99
N PHE A 85 -4.46 -0.16 -1.61
CA PHE A 85 -5.57 0.55 -1.00
C PHE A 85 -6.89 -0.20 -1.23
N ASP A 86 -7.79 -0.05 -0.29
CA ASP A 86 -9.19 -0.47 -0.42
C ASP A 86 -9.98 0.67 -1.04
N ASP A 87 -10.31 0.53 -2.33
CA ASP A 87 -11.01 1.54 -3.11
C ASP A 87 -12.42 1.80 -2.57
N ASP A 88 -13.10 0.76 -2.09
CA ASP A 88 -14.44 0.89 -1.52
C ASP A 88 -14.42 1.72 -0.25
N TYR A 89 -13.35 1.63 0.54
CA TYR A 89 -13.16 2.41 1.75
C TYR A 89 -12.89 3.89 1.47
N LEU A 90 -12.34 4.21 0.29
CA LEU A 90 -12.01 5.57 -0.15
C LEU A 90 -13.17 6.28 -0.87
N GLU A 91 -14.31 5.64 -1.08
CA GLU A 91 -15.45 6.28 -1.72
C GLU A 91 -15.89 7.50 -0.90
N PHE A 92 -15.90 8.66 -1.53
CA PHE A 92 -16.28 9.92 -0.89
C PHE A 92 -17.60 10.44 -1.44
N ARG A 93 -18.58 10.65 -0.55
CA ARG A 93 -19.88 11.22 -0.89
C ARG A 93 -20.00 12.64 -0.38
N TYR A 94 -20.16 13.58 -1.29
CA TYR A 94 -20.40 14.96 -0.93
C TYR A 94 -21.82 15.15 -0.43
N SER A 95 -21.96 15.56 0.82
CA SER A 95 -23.28 15.87 1.42
C SER A 95 -23.75 17.30 1.22
N GLY A 96 -23.02 18.17 0.54
CA GLY A 96 -23.38 19.58 0.43
C GLY A 96 -22.74 20.34 -0.73
N GLY A 97 -23.52 21.18 -1.31
CA GLY A 97 -23.46 22.12 -2.41
C GLY A 97 -22.19 22.82 -2.86
N PHE A 98 -21.03 22.62 -2.27
CA PHE A 98 -19.82 23.36 -2.67
C PHE A 98 -19.22 22.85 -3.98
N THR A 99 -19.16 21.56 -4.16
CA THR A 99 -18.63 20.91 -5.36
C THR A 99 -19.56 21.05 -6.56
N THR A 100 -20.85 21.17 -6.34
CA THR A 100 -21.84 21.32 -7.40
C THR A 100 -21.70 22.62 -8.20
N ARG A 101 -21.15 23.66 -7.61
CA ARG A 101 -20.98 24.96 -8.31
C ARG A 101 -19.80 24.99 -9.26
N ARG A 102 -18.75 24.18 -9.04
CA ARG A 102 -17.51 24.25 -9.83
C ARG A 102 -17.32 23.11 -10.82
N TYR A 103 -17.85 21.94 -10.50
CA TYR A 103 -17.72 20.75 -11.34
C TYR A 103 -19.05 20.30 -11.96
N GLY A 104 -20.12 21.04 -11.77
CA GLY A 104 -21.43 20.69 -12.26
C GLY A 104 -22.14 19.65 -11.41
N SER A 105 -23.45 19.73 -11.34
CA SER A 105 -24.34 18.95 -10.47
C SER A 105 -24.39 17.44 -10.70
N LYS A 106 -23.44 16.87 -11.43
CA LYS A 106 -23.49 15.45 -11.85
C LYS A 106 -22.73 14.48 -10.93
N TYR A 107 -21.89 14.97 -10.04
CA TYR A 107 -21.04 14.09 -9.23
C TYR A 107 -21.39 14.20 -7.76
N ASN A 108 -22.23 13.29 -7.31
CA ASN A 108 -22.57 13.16 -5.88
C ASN A 108 -21.58 12.28 -5.11
N ALA A 109 -20.67 11.61 -5.81
CA ALA A 109 -19.66 10.75 -5.22
C ALA A 109 -18.37 10.80 -6.05
N ILE A 110 -17.25 10.62 -5.39
CA ILE A 110 -15.95 10.36 -6.00
C ILE A 110 -15.59 8.93 -5.64
N THR A 111 -15.25 8.11 -6.62
CA THR A 111 -14.82 6.72 -6.37
C THR A 111 -13.45 6.67 -5.72
N GLY A 112 -13.14 5.60 -4.99
CA GLY A 112 -11.82 5.39 -4.41
C GLY A 112 -10.71 5.49 -5.45
N GLU A 113 -10.89 4.91 -6.63
CA GLU A 113 -9.95 5.03 -7.74
C GLU A 113 -9.67 6.49 -8.13
N GLN A 114 -10.71 7.34 -8.20
CA GLN A 114 -10.56 8.76 -8.47
C GLN A 114 -9.83 9.50 -7.35
N VAL A 115 -10.05 9.10 -6.10
CA VAL A 115 -9.31 9.65 -4.94
C VAL A 115 -7.84 9.31 -5.06
N LEU A 116 -7.49 8.05 -5.32
CA LEU A 116 -6.11 7.60 -5.50
C LEU A 116 -5.44 8.27 -6.69
N GLN A 117 -6.13 8.40 -7.82
CA GLN A 117 -5.63 9.11 -8.98
C GLN A 117 -5.38 10.58 -8.66
N ALA A 118 -6.30 11.25 -7.98
CA ALA A 118 -6.12 12.64 -7.57
C ALA A 118 -4.94 12.81 -6.61
N PHE A 119 -4.75 11.89 -5.68
CA PHE A 119 -3.62 11.87 -4.76
C PHE A 119 -2.29 11.68 -5.51
N ASN A 120 -2.22 10.69 -6.39
CA ASN A 120 -1.00 10.39 -7.17
C ASN A 120 -0.63 11.52 -8.15
N THR A 121 -1.61 12.19 -8.76
CA THR A 121 -1.37 13.28 -9.72
C THR A 121 -1.26 14.65 -9.07
N GLY A 122 -1.51 14.78 -7.77
CA GLY A 122 -1.52 16.05 -7.07
C GLY A 122 -2.70 16.96 -7.45
N THR A 123 -3.74 16.43 -8.10
CA THR A 123 -4.89 17.21 -8.59
C THR A 123 -6.08 17.16 -7.63
N HIS A 124 -5.87 17.38 -6.36
CA HIS A 124 -6.95 17.39 -5.37
C HIS A 124 -7.29 18.80 -4.90
N GLY A 125 -8.29 19.36 -5.55
CA GLY A 125 -8.88 20.64 -5.13
C GLY A 125 -7.98 21.85 -5.33
N TYR A 126 -8.01 22.79 -4.39
CA TYR A 126 -7.27 24.04 -4.44
C TYR A 126 -5.80 23.92 -4.03
N THR A 127 -5.41 22.80 -3.49
CA THR A 127 -4.07 22.54 -2.96
C THR A 127 -3.28 21.64 -3.89
N VAL A 128 -3.31 21.91 -5.20
CA VAL A 128 -2.45 21.19 -6.15
C VAL A 128 -1.00 21.51 -5.80
N GLN A 129 -0.27 20.52 -5.35
CA GLN A 129 1.12 20.73 -4.94
C GLN A 129 2.08 19.66 -5.47
N GLY A 130 1.83 19.18 -6.66
CA GLY A 130 2.68 18.22 -7.33
C GLY A 130 2.18 16.79 -7.25
N SER A 131 2.75 15.93 -8.07
CA SER A 131 2.49 14.50 -8.05
C SER A 131 3.14 13.87 -6.81
N HIS A 132 2.47 12.89 -6.25
CA HIS A 132 3.02 12.08 -5.16
C HIS A 132 3.41 10.72 -5.72
N ASP A 133 4.64 10.59 -6.15
CA ASP A 133 5.17 9.40 -6.81
C ASP A 133 5.49 8.27 -5.81
N TYR A 134 4.68 8.16 -4.75
CA TYR A 134 4.90 7.22 -3.64
C TYR A 134 5.01 5.75 -4.09
N TRP A 135 4.31 5.37 -5.16
CA TRP A 135 4.43 4.02 -5.69
C TRP A 135 5.79 3.78 -6.35
N ASP A 136 6.25 4.72 -7.16
CA ASP A 136 7.54 4.61 -7.84
C ASP A 136 8.67 4.64 -6.81
N GLU A 137 8.60 5.51 -5.83
CA GLU A 137 9.56 5.53 -4.72
C GLU A 137 9.55 4.26 -3.87
N ALA A 138 8.37 3.69 -3.59
CA ALA A 138 8.26 2.42 -2.90
C ALA A 138 8.85 1.27 -3.72
N LEU A 139 8.58 1.24 -5.03
CA LEU A 139 9.16 0.25 -5.94
C LEU A 139 10.69 0.38 -6.02
N ASP A 140 11.21 1.60 -6.10
CA ASP A 140 12.66 1.85 -6.11
C ASP A 140 13.30 1.39 -4.81
N GLU A 141 12.67 1.65 -3.67
CA GLU A 141 13.18 1.17 -2.38
C GLU A 141 13.14 -0.35 -2.27
N ILE A 142 12.05 -1.01 -2.69
CA ILE A 142 11.95 -2.47 -2.74
C ILE A 142 13.05 -3.04 -3.66
N ASN A 143 13.27 -2.44 -4.83
CA ASN A 143 14.29 -2.85 -5.78
C ASN A 143 15.70 -2.68 -5.20
N SER A 144 15.96 -1.59 -4.47
CA SER A 144 17.24 -1.36 -3.78
C SER A 144 17.55 -2.42 -2.73
N ARG A 145 16.51 -3.02 -2.14
CA ARG A 145 16.61 -4.14 -1.19
C ARG A 145 16.78 -5.50 -1.87
N GLY A 146 16.97 -5.53 -3.19
CA GLY A 146 17.11 -6.74 -4.01
C GLY A 146 15.81 -7.25 -4.61
N GLY A 147 14.77 -6.42 -4.66
CA GLY A 147 13.46 -6.77 -5.16
C GLY A 147 12.72 -7.74 -4.24
N LEU A 148 11.55 -8.17 -4.66
CA LEU A 148 10.75 -9.14 -3.90
C LEU A 148 11.51 -10.45 -3.68
N ASP A 149 12.26 -10.90 -4.67
CA ASP A 149 13.07 -12.13 -4.58
C ASP A 149 14.16 -12.02 -3.51
N GLY A 150 14.85 -10.88 -3.44
CA GLY A 150 15.88 -10.63 -2.44
C GLY A 150 15.31 -10.57 -1.03
N ILE A 151 14.16 -9.94 -0.85
CA ILE A 151 13.45 -9.87 0.43
C ILE A 151 13.01 -11.28 0.85
N LEU A 152 12.37 -12.02 -0.05
CA LEU A 152 11.91 -13.39 0.22
C LEU A 152 13.09 -14.31 0.56
N LYS A 153 14.19 -14.23 -0.19
CA LYS A 153 15.41 -15.02 0.07
C LYS A 153 15.96 -14.73 1.47
N ARG A 154 16.08 -13.45 1.88
CA ARG A 154 16.53 -13.09 3.23
C ARG A 154 15.61 -13.66 4.31
N ASN A 155 14.30 -13.58 4.10
CA ASN A 155 13.33 -14.10 5.06
C ASN A 155 13.37 -15.63 5.17
N LEU A 156 13.55 -16.34 4.07
CA LEU A 156 13.79 -17.80 4.08
C LEU A 156 15.05 -18.16 4.85
N ILE A 157 16.16 -17.44 4.63
CA ILE A 157 17.42 -17.64 5.37
C ILE A 157 17.22 -17.40 6.87
N LYS A 158 16.54 -16.31 7.26
CA LYS A 158 16.19 -16.03 8.67
C LYS A 158 15.39 -17.17 9.32
N LEU A 159 14.56 -17.85 8.54
CA LEU A 159 13.77 -18.98 8.97
C LEU A 159 14.53 -20.33 8.95
N GLY A 160 15.82 -20.30 8.60
CA GLY A 160 16.69 -21.47 8.62
C GLY A 160 16.60 -22.34 7.37
N VAL A 161 16.08 -21.82 6.26
CA VAL A 161 16.09 -22.51 4.97
C VAL A 161 17.46 -22.34 4.34
N PRO A 162 18.19 -23.42 4.03
CA PRO A 162 19.53 -23.34 3.45
C PRO A 162 19.47 -23.00 1.95
N ILE A 163 19.41 -21.71 1.64
CA ILE A 163 19.43 -21.19 0.27
C ILE A 163 20.85 -20.65 0.00
N LYS A 164 21.40 -21.02 -1.14
CA LYS A 164 22.67 -20.50 -1.64
C LYS A 164 22.43 -19.37 -2.64
#